data_2ee4ab3709c277ff310c63e61a84d659
#
_entry.id   2ee4ab3709c277ff310c63e61a84d659
#
_cell.length_a   1.000
_cell.length_b   1.000
_cell.length_c   1.000
_cell.angle_alpha   90.00
_cell.angle_beta   90.00
_cell.angle_gamma   90.00
#
_symmetry.space_group_name_H-M   'P 1'
#
loop_
_entity.id
_entity.type
_entity.pdbx_description
1 polymer ?
#
loop_
_entity_poly.entity_id
_entity_poly.type
_entity_poly.pdbx_seq_one_letter_code
_entity_poly.pdbx_strand_id
1 'polypeptide(L)'
;MGLQIRDDRQMKALTGLSQAQFDHLLSVFSEISRATQQHTYEEGVAAGTRRRHPGGGSKGKLPTMAEKLEFVLYYYKTYPTFDVLGTQFAMARSKAHENLHKLSPMLYDTLVHLDLMPYRELTTPEELKAALQGEDRLLIDATERAYHRSQDDATQREHYSGKKNSIR
;
A
#
# COMPACT_ATOMS: atom_id res chain seq x y z
N MET A 1 -1.95 17.41 -13.24
CA MET A 1 -2.10 16.76 -14.57
C MET A 1 -1.99 15.25 -14.31
N GLY A 2 -3.13 14.56 -14.32
CA GLY A 2 -3.20 13.11 -14.05
C GLY A 2 -2.72 12.26 -15.21
N LEU A 3 -2.83 10.94 -15.06
CA LEU A 3 -2.53 9.99 -16.14
C LEU A 3 -3.52 10.17 -17.30
N GLN A 4 -3.02 10.10 -18.55
CA GLN A 4 -3.88 10.14 -19.74
C GLN A 4 -4.32 8.71 -20.07
N ILE A 5 -5.32 8.22 -19.32
CA ILE A 5 -5.83 6.85 -19.47
C ILE A 5 -7.00 6.85 -20.46
N ARG A 6 -6.91 6.00 -21.49
CA ARG A 6 -7.91 5.92 -22.57
C ARG A 6 -8.92 4.78 -22.38
N ASP A 7 -8.50 3.70 -21.75
CA ASP A 7 -9.28 2.48 -21.64
C ASP A 7 -8.94 1.66 -20.38
N ASP A 8 -9.75 0.65 -20.07
CA ASP A 8 -9.59 -0.22 -18.91
C ASP A 8 -8.27 -1.02 -18.94
N ARG A 9 -7.75 -1.36 -20.14
CA ARG A 9 -6.47 -2.03 -20.29
C ARG A 9 -5.32 -1.14 -19.82
N GLN A 10 -5.36 0.16 -20.20
CA GLN A 10 -4.37 1.12 -19.72
C GLN A 10 -4.52 1.39 -18.23
N MET A 11 -5.75 1.48 -17.72
CA MET A 11 -6.01 1.62 -16.29
C MET A 11 -5.34 0.47 -15.52
N LYS A 12 -5.56 -0.78 -15.89
CA LYS A 12 -4.92 -1.95 -15.29
C LYS A 12 -3.40 -1.94 -15.43
N ALA A 13 -2.88 -1.52 -16.58
CA ALA A 13 -1.44 -1.48 -16.81
C ALA A 13 -0.74 -0.45 -15.90
N LEU A 14 -1.36 0.71 -15.66
CA LEU A 14 -0.77 1.84 -14.95
C LEU A 14 -1.09 1.86 -13.45
N THR A 15 -2.24 1.32 -13.03
CA THR A 15 -2.69 1.35 -11.63
C THR A 15 -2.85 -0.03 -10.99
N GLY A 16 -2.90 -1.08 -11.80
CA GLY A 16 -3.20 -2.44 -11.33
C GLY A 16 -4.69 -2.75 -11.22
N LEU A 17 -5.58 -1.75 -11.39
CA LEU A 17 -7.03 -1.85 -11.18
C LEU A 17 -7.80 -1.66 -12.49
N SER A 18 -8.99 -2.28 -12.59
CA SER A 18 -9.97 -1.88 -13.61
C SER A 18 -10.60 -0.53 -13.26
N GLN A 19 -11.26 0.11 -14.22
CA GLN A 19 -11.96 1.38 -13.98
C GLN A 19 -12.98 1.25 -12.84
N ALA A 20 -13.78 0.20 -12.82
CA ALA A 20 -14.78 -0.04 -11.78
C ALA A 20 -14.14 -0.23 -10.39
N GLN A 21 -13.02 -0.95 -10.30
CA GLN A 21 -12.27 -1.10 -9.05
C GLN A 21 -11.65 0.21 -8.58
N PHE A 22 -11.13 1.00 -9.53
CA PHE A 22 -10.59 2.32 -9.24
C PHE A 22 -11.66 3.27 -8.69
N ASP A 23 -12.84 3.32 -9.31
CA ASP A 23 -13.94 4.19 -8.89
C ASP A 23 -14.45 3.80 -7.50
N HIS A 24 -14.55 2.52 -7.22
CA HIS A 24 -14.90 2.03 -5.88
C HIS A 24 -13.84 2.43 -4.83
N LEU A 25 -12.57 2.18 -5.11
CA LEU A 25 -11.48 2.57 -4.22
C LEU A 25 -11.42 4.09 -4.03
N LEU A 26 -11.68 4.88 -5.08
CA LEU A 26 -11.67 6.35 -5.05
C LEU A 26 -12.74 6.90 -4.11
N SER A 27 -13.93 6.30 -4.06
CA SER A 27 -14.98 6.75 -3.15
C SER A 27 -14.54 6.64 -1.69
N VAL A 28 -14.03 5.46 -1.29
CA VAL A 28 -13.58 5.20 0.08
C VAL A 28 -12.30 6.00 0.42
N PHE A 29 -11.35 6.07 -0.52
CA PHE A 29 -10.14 6.90 -0.37
C PHE A 29 -10.48 8.38 -0.13
N SER A 30 -11.53 8.87 -0.80
CA SER A 30 -12.00 10.25 -0.62
C SER A 30 -12.66 10.48 0.74
N GLU A 31 -13.39 9.49 1.27
CA GLU A 31 -14.00 9.54 2.60
C GLU A 31 -12.94 9.51 3.70
N ILE A 32 -12.00 8.57 3.65
CA ILE A 32 -10.87 8.48 4.59
C ILE A 32 -10.06 9.78 4.58
N SER A 33 -9.79 10.35 3.39
CA SER A 33 -9.08 11.62 3.28
C SER A 33 -9.79 12.76 3.98
N ARG A 34 -11.13 12.87 3.84
CA ARG A 34 -11.91 13.91 4.50
C ARG A 34 -11.91 13.72 6.01
N ALA A 35 -12.11 12.47 6.48
CA ALA A 35 -12.10 12.14 7.90
C ALA A 35 -10.75 12.47 8.54
N THR A 36 -9.64 12.09 7.91
CA THR A 36 -8.28 12.40 8.39
C THR A 36 -8.01 13.90 8.41
N GLN A 37 -8.44 14.64 7.40
CA GLN A 37 -8.30 16.10 7.37
C GLN A 37 -9.10 16.78 8.46
N GLN A 38 -10.32 16.31 8.70
CA GLN A 38 -11.19 16.83 9.75
C GLN A 38 -10.59 16.56 11.14
N HIS A 39 -10.17 15.33 11.40
CA HIS A 39 -9.53 14.95 12.66
C HIS A 39 -8.27 15.78 12.93
N THR A 40 -7.37 15.91 11.95
CA THR A 40 -6.16 16.73 12.07
C THR A 40 -6.49 18.22 12.30
N TYR A 41 -7.60 18.71 11.76
CA TYR A 41 -8.06 20.07 11.99
C TYR A 41 -8.54 20.23 13.44
N GLU A 42 -9.38 19.33 13.92
CA GLU A 42 -9.92 19.36 15.29
C GLU A 42 -8.82 19.27 16.35
N GLU A 43 -7.86 18.36 16.16
CA GLU A 43 -6.67 18.25 17.01
C GLU A 43 -5.86 19.56 17.02
N GLY A 44 -5.63 20.15 15.85
CA GLY A 44 -4.89 21.40 15.73
C GLY A 44 -5.63 22.59 16.35
N VAL A 45 -6.95 22.62 16.32
CA VAL A 45 -7.76 23.64 17.01
C VAL A 45 -7.70 23.43 18.51
N ALA A 46 -7.86 22.20 18.99
CA ALA A 46 -7.79 21.86 20.42
C ALA A 46 -6.40 22.19 21.01
N ALA A 47 -5.33 21.95 20.25
CA ALA A 47 -3.96 22.29 20.64
C ALA A 47 -3.60 23.79 20.47
N GLY A 48 -4.53 24.61 19.95
CA GLY A 48 -4.29 26.05 19.70
C GLY A 48 -3.31 26.36 18.55
N THR A 49 -2.89 25.34 17.80
CA THR A 49 -1.91 25.48 16.68
C THR A 49 -2.56 25.82 15.36
N ARG A 50 -3.88 25.68 15.24
CA ARG A 50 -4.63 25.87 14.00
C ARG A 50 -5.88 26.73 14.21
N ARG A 51 -6.08 27.71 13.30
CA ARG A 51 -7.26 28.60 13.34
C ARG A 51 -8.10 28.56 12.05
N ARG A 52 -7.53 28.06 10.95
CA ARG A 52 -8.20 28.08 9.62
C ARG A 52 -8.63 26.68 9.21
N HIS A 53 -9.83 26.57 8.67
CA HIS A 53 -10.32 25.34 8.07
C HIS A 53 -9.42 24.82 6.96
N PRO A 54 -9.30 23.48 6.79
CA PRO A 54 -8.58 22.89 5.66
C PRO A 54 -9.27 23.24 4.33
N GLY A 55 -8.49 23.30 3.25
CA GLY A 55 -9.01 23.48 1.88
C GLY A 55 -8.92 24.89 1.30
N GLY A 56 -8.59 25.93 2.09
CA GLY A 56 -8.43 27.32 1.60
C GLY A 56 -7.07 27.65 0.94
N GLY A 57 -6.17 26.68 0.86
CA GLY A 57 -4.83 26.89 0.29
C GLY A 57 -4.74 26.65 -1.22
N SER A 58 -3.58 26.95 -1.80
CA SER A 58 -3.28 26.61 -3.20
C SER A 58 -3.40 25.11 -3.43
N LYS A 59 -4.11 24.72 -4.49
CA LYS A 59 -4.17 23.33 -4.94
C LYS A 59 -2.81 22.97 -5.54
N GLY A 60 -2.17 21.95 -4.98
CA GLY A 60 -0.88 21.45 -5.49
C GLY A 60 -1.00 20.81 -6.88
N LYS A 61 0.03 20.10 -7.31
CA LYS A 61 0.08 19.43 -8.62
C LYS A 61 -0.90 18.25 -8.78
N LEU A 62 -1.47 17.77 -7.67
CA LEU A 62 -2.52 16.75 -7.62
C LEU A 62 -3.80 17.37 -7.03
N PRO A 63 -4.55 18.16 -7.80
CA PRO A 63 -5.67 18.94 -7.29
C PRO A 63 -6.90 18.13 -6.91
N THR A 64 -7.10 16.95 -7.52
CA THR A 64 -8.25 16.08 -7.28
C THR A 64 -7.87 14.83 -6.49
N MET A 65 -8.86 14.17 -5.87
CA MET A 65 -8.64 12.90 -5.17
C MET A 65 -8.32 11.78 -6.15
N ALA A 66 -8.89 11.83 -7.36
CA ALA A 66 -8.56 10.88 -8.43
C ALA A 66 -7.07 10.96 -8.81
N GLU A 67 -6.53 12.16 -9.06
CA GLU A 67 -5.12 12.35 -9.38
C GLU A 67 -4.18 11.92 -8.24
N LYS A 68 -4.60 12.09 -6.98
CA LYS A 68 -3.84 11.60 -5.82
C LYS A 68 -3.83 10.07 -5.77
N LEU A 69 -4.96 9.45 -6.02
CA LEU A 69 -5.07 7.98 -6.06
C LEU A 69 -4.31 7.42 -7.26
N GLU A 70 -4.47 8.00 -8.46
CA GLU A 70 -3.68 7.63 -9.65
C GLU A 70 -2.19 7.69 -9.38
N PHE A 71 -1.72 8.76 -8.75
CA PHE A 71 -0.30 8.97 -8.43
C PHE A 71 0.26 7.85 -7.54
N VAL A 72 -0.42 7.53 -6.44
CA VAL A 72 0.08 6.52 -5.50
C VAL A 72 -0.03 5.11 -6.08
N LEU A 73 -1.11 4.78 -6.80
CA LEU A 73 -1.27 3.49 -7.47
C LEU A 73 -0.27 3.30 -8.60
N TYR A 74 -0.04 4.35 -9.41
CA TYR A 74 0.98 4.32 -10.45
C TYR A 74 2.37 4.01 -9.88
N TYR A 75 2.74 4.63 -8.77
CA TYR A 75 4.00 4.34 -8.10
C TYR A 75 4.10 2.86 -7.68
N TYR A 76 3.12 2.34 -6.98
CA TYR A 76 3.15 0.95 -6.51
C TYR A 76 3.06 -0.07 -7.65
N LYS A 77 2.41 0.27 -8.76
CA LYS A 77 2.29 -0.61 -9.93
C LYS A 77 3.56 -0.66 -10.76
N THR A 78 4.21 0.48 -10.97
CA THR A 78 5.32 0.60 -11.94
C THR A 78 6.68 0.78 -11.26
N TYR A 79 6.69 1.12 -9.99
CA TYR A 79 7.85 1.38 -9.13
C TYR A 79 8.94 2.26 -9.80
N PRO A 80 8.55 3.43 -10.33
CA PRO A 80 9.47 4.31 -11.04
C PRO A 80 10.42 5.02 -10.07
N THR A 81 11.54 5.53 -10.58
CA THR A 81 12.34 6.49 -9.82
C THR A 81 11.54 7.78 -9.56
N PHE A 82 11.90 8.54 -8.53
CA PHE A 82 11.21 9.81 -8.24
C PHE A 82 11.39 10.86 -9.34
N ASP A 83 12.44 10.77 -10.14
CA ASP A 83 12.63 11.63 -11.31
C ASP A 83 11.60 11.31 -12.41
N VAL A 84 11.40 10.03 -12.69
CA VAL A 84 10.38 9.58 -13.66
C VAL A 84 8.98 9.90 -13.14
N LEU A 85 8.69 9.63 -11.87
CA LEU A 85 7.42 9.95 -11.24
C LEU A 85 7.14 11.46 -11.27
N GLY A 86 8.13 12.28 -10.94
CA GLY A 86 8.02 13.73 -11.01
C GLY A 86 7.74 14.24 -12.42
N THR A 87 8.43 13.71 -13.41
CA THR A 87 8.21 14.05 -14.82
C THR A 87 6.79 13.68 -15.26
N GLN A 88 6.32 12.47 -14.93
CA GLN A 88 4.99 11.98 -15.29
C GLN A 88 3.87 12.88 -14.74
N PHE A 89 4.01 13.37 -13.51
CA PHE A 89 3.00 14.20 -12.85
C PHE A 89 3.35 15.71 -12.81
N ALA A 90 4.28 16.14 -13.66
CA ALA A 90 4.72 17.53 -13.81
C ALA A 90 5.10 18.21 -12.48
N MET A 91 5.86 17.52 -11.64
CA MET A 91 6.36 18.02 -10.36
C MET A 91 7.84 17.72 -10.16
N ALA A 92 8.50 18.46 -9.25
CA ALA A 92 9.88 18.20 -8.87
C ALA A 92 10.00 16.86 -8.13
N ARG A 93 11.17 16.20 -8.25
CA ARG A 93 11.50 14.94 -7.55
C ARG A 93 11.19 14.98 -6.06
N SER A 94 11.57 16.06 -5.36
CA SER A 94 11.30 16.24 -3.93
C SER A 94 9.79 16.25 -3.63
N LYS A 95 9.00 16.89 -4.50
CA LYS A 95 7.54 16.93 -4.37
C LYS A 95 6.88 15.57 -4.68
N ALA A 96 7.44 14.81 -5.60
CA ALA A 96 6.99 13.44 -5.83
C ALA A 96 7.22 12.57 -4.60
N HIS A 97 8.39 12.65 -3.97
CA HIS A 97 8.71 11.98 -2.72
C HIS A 97 7.76 12.39 -1.57
N GLU A 98 7.60 13.70 -1.32
CA GLU A 98 6.70 14.21 -0.28
C GLU A 98 5.25 13.73 -0.47
N ASN A 99 4.73 13.80 -1.71
CA ASN A 99 3.38 13.36 -2.01
C ASN A 99 3.22 11.85 -1.80
N LEU A 100 4.19 11.04 -2.19
CA LEU A 100 4.14 9.61 -1.97
C LEU A 100 4.07 9.28 -0.48
N HIS A 101 4.97 9.84 0.33
CA HIS A 101 4.98 9.61 1.78
C HIS A 101 3.71 10.09 2.48
N LYS A 102 3.05 11.11 1.94
CA LYS A 102 1.78 11.61 2.46
C LYS A 102 0.58 10.75 2.05
N LEU A 103 0.57 10.22 0.83
CA LEU A 103 -0.57 9.50 0.27
C LEU A 103 -0.54 7.99 0.55
N SER A 104 0.65 7.41 0.77
CA SER A 104 0.78 5.98 1.07
C SER A 104 0.08 5.55 2.36
N PRO A 105 0.20 6.25 3.50
CA PRO A 105 -0.58 5.93 4.69
C PRO A 105 -2.09 6.01 4.46
N MET A 106 -2.54 7.02 3.71
CA MET A 106 -3.96 7.17 3.38
C MET A 106 -4.49 6.02 2.52
N LEU A 107 -3.71 5.54 1.55
CA LEU A 107 -4.06 4.34 0.79
C LEU A 107 -4.09 3.11 1.69
N TYR A 108 -3.11 2.97 2.59
CA TYR A 108 -3.09 1.87 3.56
C TYR A 108 -4.35 1.85 4.42
N ASP A 109 -4.73 2.99 5.02
CA ASP A 109 -5.94 3.11 5.84
C ASP A 109 -7.21 2.79 5.05
N THR A 110 -7.23 3.18 3.76
CA THR A 110 -8.33 2.85 2.84
C THR A 110 -8.44 1.35 2.61
N LEU A 111 -7.32 0.66 2.38
CA LEU A 111 -7.29 -0.79 2.17
C LEU A 111 -7.65 -1.56 3.46
N VAL A 112 -7.22 -1.07 4.63
CA VAL A 112 -7.63 -1.62 5.93
C VAL A 112 -9.15 -1.47 6.11
N HIS A 113 -9.70 -0.29 5.81
CA HIS A 113 -11.14 -0.04 5.93
C HIS A 113 -11.98 -0.96 5.02
N LEU A 114 -11.44 -1.33 3.86
CA LEU A 114 -12.06 -2.26 2.91
C LEU A 114 -11.81 -3.74 3.22
N ASP A 115 -11.10 -4.05 4.30
CA ASP A 115 -10.67 -5.42 4.66
C ASP A 115 -9.86 -6.11 3.53
N LEU A 116 -9.06 -5.32 2.79
CA LEU A 116 -8.22 -5.82 1.68
C LEU A 116 -6.76 -6.03 2.09
N MET A 117 -6.40 -5.74 3.34
CA MET A 117 -5.03 -5.95 3.81
C MET A 117 -4.86 -7.39 4.32
N PRO A 118 -3.76 -8.06 3.93
CA PRO A 118 -3.50 -9.40 4.42
C PRO A 118 -3.23 -9.39 5.92
N TYR A 119 -3.66 -10.45 6.59
CA TYR A 119 -3.30 -10.69 7.99
C TYR A 119 -1.77 -10.78 8.12
N ARG A 120 -1.19 -10.01 9.03
CA ARG A 120 0.27 -9.94 9.20
C ARG A 120 0.80 -10.77 10.35
N GLU A 121 -0.03 -11.04 11.35
CA GLU A 121 0.35 -11.68 12.61
C GLU A 121 -0.66 -12.78 12.94
N LEU A 122 -0.56 -13.89 12.24
CA LEU A 122 -1.26 -15.12 12.60
C LEU A 122 -0.31 -15.94 13.46
N THR A 123 -0.55 -15.97 14.77
CA THR A 123 0.34 -16.60 15.74
C THR A 123 -0.10 -18.03 16.09
N THR A 124 -1.36 -18.36 15.82
CA THR A 124 -1.94 -19.67 16.14
C THR A 124 -2.51 -20.37 14.91
N PRO A 125 -2.52 -21.73 14.88
CA PRO A 125 -3.19 -22.48 13.82
C PRO A 125 -4.68 -22.17 13.67
N GLU A 126 -5.35 -21.83 14.77
CA GLU A 126 -6.76 -21.46 14.82
C GLU A 126 -7.02 -20.13 14.12
N GLU A 127 -6.18 -19.12 14.36
CA GLU A 127 -6.22 -17.83 13.66
C GLU A 127 -5.99 -18.01 12.15
N LEU A 128 -5.02 -18.87 11.77
CA LEU A 128 -4.77 -19.19 10.37
C LEU A 128 -5.99 -19.84 9.72
N LYS A 129 -6.62 -20.82 10.39
CA LYS A 129 -7.84 -21.46 9.86
C LYS A 129 -8.99 -20.48 9.72
N ALA A 130 -9.18 -19.58 10.69
CA ALA A 130 -10.21 -18.55 10.62
C ALA A 130 -9.96 -17.57 9.47
N ALA A 131 -8.72 -17.13 9.28
CA ALA A 131 -8.33 -16.21 8.22
C ALA A 131 -8.48 -16.81 6.81
N LEU A 132 -8.37 -18.14 6.69
CA LEU A 132 -8.47 -18.88 5.42
C LEU A 132 -9.87 -19.48 5.19
N GLN A 133 -10.81 -19.21 6.07
CA GLN A 133 -12.18 -19.73 5.96
C GLN A 133 -12.88 -19.14 4.73
N GLY A 134 -13.22 -20.02 3.77
CA GLY A 134 -13.85 -19.62 2.51
C GLY A 134 -12.90 -19.55 1.30
N GLU A 135 -11.59 -19.75 1.51
CA GLU A 135 -10.64 -19.80 0.41
C GLU A 135 -10.49 -21.24 -0.13
N ASP A 136 -10.83 -21.43 -1.40
CA ASP A 136 -10.73 -22.74 -2.07
C ASP A 136 -9.30 -23.12 -2.48
N ARG A 137 -8.40 -22.14 -2.56
CA ARG A 137 -7.02 -22.33 -3.03
C ARG A 137 -6.04 -21.46 -2.25
N LEU A 138 -4.97 -22.08 -1.79
CA LEU A 138 -3.85 -21.43 -1.19
C LEU A 138 -2.61 -21.61 -2.05
N LEU A 139 -1.89 -20.52 -2.32
CA LEU A 139 -0.55 -20.56 -2.88
C LEU A 139 0.44 -20.38 -1.72
N ILE A 140 1.23 -21.41 -1.48
CA ILE A 140 2.28 -21.38 -0.45
C ILE A 140 3.62 -21.27 -1.16
N ASP A 141 4.32 -20.15 -0.93
CA ASP A 141 5.71 -19.98 -1.31
C ASP A 141 6.58 -20.10 -0.07
N ALA A 142 7.46 -21.10 -0.06
CA ALA A 142 8.35 -21.38 1.05
C ALA A 142 9.80 -21.16 0.62
N THR A 143 10.47 -20.23 1.27
CA THR A 143 11.90 -19.98 1.08
C THR A 143 12.70 -20.61 2.20
N GLU A 144 13.63 -21.49 1.83
CA GLU A 144 14.56 -22.08 2.76
C GLU A 144 15.65 -21.07 3.14
N ARG A 145 15.89 -20.86 4.43
CA ARG A 145 16.99 -20.03 4.94
C ARG A 145 18.13 -20.92 5.42
N ALA A 146 19.36 -20.50 5.13
CA ALA A 146 20.54 -21.16 5.70
C ALA A 146 20.51 -21.02 7.23
N TYR A 147 20.74 -22.13 7.92
CA TYR A 147 20.81 -22.19 9.37
C TYR A 147 22.24 -22.56 9.81
N HIS A 148 22.70 -22.09 10.95
CA HIS A 148 23.98 -22.48 11.49
C HIS A 148 23.95 -23.96 11.85
N ARG A 149 25.00 -24.69 11.43
CA ARG A 149 25.12 -26.10 11.74
C ARG A 149 25.19 -26.28 13.25
N SER A 150 24.20 -26.98 13.81
CA SER A 150 24.21 -27.36 15.22
C SER A 150 25.29 -28.40 15.48
N GLN A 151 25.81 -28.45 16.70
CA GLN A 151 26.68 -29.55 17.14
C GLN A 151 25.89 -30.80 17.55
N ASP A 152 24.57 -30.65 17.74
CA ASP A 152 23.67 -31.73 18.09
C ASP A 152 23.13 -32.44 16.86
N ASP A 153 23.28 -33.75 16.77
CA ASP A 153 22.87 -34.55 15.61
C ASP A 153 21.37 -34.60 15.40
N ALA A 154 20.54 -34.50 16.47
CA ALA A 154 19.09 -34.50 16.35
C ALA A 154 18.61 -33.20 15.68
N THR A 155 19.11 -32.07 16.15
CA THR A 155 18.86 -30.75 15.58
C THR A 155 19.38 -30.64 14.14
N GLN A 156 20.52 -31.26 13.83
CA GLN A 156 21.04 -31.30 12.45
C GLN A 156 20.08 -32.04 11.50
N ARG A 157 19.52 -33.18 11.94
CA ARG A 157 18.55 -33.94 11.12
C ARG A 157 17.25 -33.22 10.90
N GLU A 158 16.76 -32.53 11.92
CA GLU A 158 15.52 -31.72 11.83
C GLU A 158 15.64 -30.59 10.80
N HIS A 159 16.80 -29.93 10.77
CA HIS A 159 17.03 -28.78 9.85
C HIS A 159 17.73 -29.19 8.54
N TYR A 160 17.92 -30.47 8.27
CA TYR A 160 18.58 -30.93 7.04
C TYR A 160 17.65 -30.85 5.83
N SER A 161 18.06 -30.10 4.82
CA SER A 161 17.40 -30.08 3.52
C SER A 161 18.07 -31.03 2.53
N GLY A 162 17.40 -32.15 2.23
CA GLY A 162 17.84 -33.09 1.21
C GLY A 162 17.93 -32.51 -0.21
N LYS A 163 17.20 -31.44 -0.48
CA LYS A 163 17.15 -30.78 -1.80
C LYS A 163 18.44 -30.01 -2.13
N LYS A 164 19.09 -29.44 -1.12
CA LYS A 164 20.33 -28.66 -1.29
C LYS A 164 21.54 -29.24 -0.58
N ASN A 165 21.43 -30.45 0.00
CA ASN A 165 22.50 -31.10 0.77
C ASN A 165 23.15 -30.18 1.82
N SER A 166 22.35 -29.36 2.49
CA SER A 166 22.79 -28.38 3.50
C SER A 166 21.82 -28.31 4.68
N ILE A 167 22.34 -27.91 5.83
CA ILE A 167 21.55 -27.62 7.03
C ILE A 167 20.93 -26.23 6.86
N ARG A 168 19.65 -26.08 7.23
CA ARG A 168 18.87 -24.89 7.08
C ARG A 168 18.00 -24.65 8.28
#